data_c4fb9b9c553b13e12d84299b931b69ce
#
_entry.id   c4fb9b9c553b13e12d84299b931b69ce
#
_cell.length_a   1.000
_cell.length_b   1.000
_cell.length_c   1.000
_cell.angle_alpha   90.00
_cell.angle_beta   90.00
_cell.angle_gamma   90.00
#
_symmetry.space_group_name_H-M   'P 1'
#
loop_
_entity.id
_entity.type
_entity.pdbx_description
1 polymer ?
#
loop_
_entity_poly.entity_id
_entity_poly.type
_entity_poly.pdbx_seq_one_letter_code
_entity_poly.pdbx_strand_id
1 'polypeptide(L)'
;MVAATTITLTDNVEYTKPSTNSYNSSTPVKRNEHFYKQFSNIAAKFISQLFNTQSHSLYRIQSFILNILQRTQIEPLVVLSSLVLLCRLKLMLPGVQGTCSERLFLASIILCCKTQSDRTYSNLSWCLVSKFNLMEVNKMERELFKYLMYNTIVNKKDLICILSYLNGLHLLIY
;
A
#
# COMPACT_ATOMS: atom_id res chain seq x y z
N MET A 1 -19.69 57.34 3.30
CA MET A 1 -20.29 56.34 4.17
C MET A 1 -20.73 55.17 3.29
N VAL A 2 -19.94 54.09 3.26
CA VAL A 2 -20.28 52.89 2.52
C VAL A 2 -20.26 51.75 3.53
N ALA A 3 -21.43 51.15 3.72
CA ALA A 3 -21.64 50.05 4.69
C ALA A 3 -21.02 48.76 4.21
N ALA A 4 -20.17 48.17 5.01
CA ALA A 4 -19.63 46.82 4.82
C ALA A 4 -20.67 45.79 5.22
N THR A 5 -21.12 45.00 4.21
CA THR A 5 -22.02 43.86 4.46
C THR A 5 -21.16 42.64 4.75
N THR A 6 -21.21 42.16 6.01
CA THR A 6 -20.57 40.92 6.44
C THR A 6 -21.46 39.76 6.01
N ILE A 7 -20.96 38.90 5.14
CA ILE A 7 -21.64 37.63 4.75
C ILE A 7 -21.08 36.53 5.65
N THR A 8 -21.92 36.03 6.56
CA THR A 8 -21.67 34.82 7.33
C THR A 8 -22.18 33.62 6.54
N LEU A 9 -21.28 32.79 6.02
CA LEU A 9 -21.59 31.48 5.45
C LEU A 9 -21.62 30.43 6.56
N THR A 10 -22.80 29.98 6.90
CA THR A 10 -23.04 28.78 7.70
C THR A 10 -23.39 27.65 6.74
N ASP A 11 -22.39 26.86 6.32
CA ASP A 11 -22.62 25.63 5.57
C ASP A 11 -22.81 24.45 6.53
N ASN A 12 -24.08 24.16 6.85
CA ASN A 12 -24.49 22.88 7.39
C ASN A 12 -24.57 21.88 6.23
N VAL A 13 -23.50 21.10 6.02
CA VAL A 13 -23.54 19.94 5.13
C VAL A 13 -24.05 18.76 5.93
N GLU A 14 -25.33 18.47 5.75
CA GLU A 14 -26.01 17.29 6.31
C GLU A 14 -25.57 16.05 5.53
N TYR A 15 -24.74 15.19 6.17
CA TYR A 15 -24.36 13.88 5.61
C TYR A 15 -25.55 12.92 5.72
N THR A 16 -26.28 12.73 4.61
CA THR A 16 -27.25 11.65 4.49
C THR A 16 -26.54 10.30 4.40
N LYS A 17 -26.71 9.47 5.42
CA LYS A 17 -26.32 8.05 5.42
C LYS A 17 -27.01 7.33 4.27
N PRO A 18 -26.32 6.57 3.43
CA PRO A 18 -27.00 5.68 2.49
C PRO A 18 -27.68 4.54 3.23
N SER A 19 -28.94 4.30 2.88
CA SER A 19 -29.79 3.24 3.39
C SER A 19 -29.14 1.86 3.24
N THR A 20 -29.08 1.13 4.35
CA THR A 20 -28.62 -0.26 4.41
C THR A 20 -29.62 -1.17 3.73
N ASN A 21 -29.31 -1.59 2.49
CA ASN A 21 -29.94 -2.78 1.93
C ASN A 21 -29.27 -4.02 2.52
N SER A 22 -30.05 -4.76 3.28
CA SER A 22 -29.70 -6.05 3.85
C SER A 22 -29.51 -7.08 2.75
N TYR A 23 -28.26 -7.37 2.38
CA TYR A 23 -27.93 -8.62 1.69
C TYR A 23 -27.30 -9.57 2.69
N ASN A 24 -28.04 -10.61 3.07
CA ASN A 24 -27.54 -11.78 3.76
C ASN A 24 -26.45 -12.42 2.90
N SER A 25 -25.18 -12.30 3.28
CA SER A 25 -24.08 -13.12 2.79
C SER A 25 -23.14 -13.46 3.94
N SER A 26 -23.43 -14.58 4.55
CA SER A 26 -22.50 -15.33 5.38
C SER A 26 -21.28 -15.73 4.53
N THR A 27 -20.06 -15.28 4.95
CA THR A 27 -18.71 -15.80 4.69
C THR A 27 -17.66 -15.02 3.85
N PRO A 28 -17.70 -13.72 3.62
CA PRO A 28 -16.56 -13.04 3.00
C PRO A 28 -15.41 -12.72 3.97
N VAL A 29 -15.73 -12.45 5.25
CA VAL A 29 -14.76 -11.88 6.20
C VAL A 29 -13.61 -12.84 6.55
N LYS A 30 -13.89 -14.12 6.81
CA LYS A 30 -12.87 -15.10 7.19
C LYS A 30 -11.91 -15.48 6.05
N ARG A 31 -12.40 -15.52 4.81
CA ARG A 31 -11.58 -15.85 3.63
C ARG A 31 -10.55 -14.76 3.36
N ASN A 32 -10.93 -13.51 3.51
CA ASN A 32 -10.03 -12.37 3.32
C ASN A 32 -8.94 -12.30 4.41
N GLU A 33 -9.25 -12.64 5.66
CA GLU A 33 -8.29 -12.59 6.76
C GLU A 33 -7.13 -13.58 6.58
N HIS A 34 -7.43 -14.83 6.23
CA HIS A 34 -6.41 -15.84 5.95
C HIS A 34 -5.54 -15.43 4.75
N PHE A 35 -6.17 -14.91 3.70
CA PHE A 35 -5.49 -14.40 2.53
C PHE A 35 -4.51 -13.26 2.89
N TYR A 36 -4.95 -12.24 3.64
CA TYR A 36 -4.07 -11.13 4.03
C TYR A 36 -2.90 -11.59 4.91
N LYS A 37 -3.13 -12.58 5.77
CA LYS A 37 -2.08 -13.16 6.62
C LYS A 37 -1.02 -13.87 5.77
N GLN A 38 -1.43 -14.68 4.79
CA GLN A 38 -0.49 -15.34 3.88
C GLN A 38 0.26 -14.31 3.03
N PHE A 39 -0.46 -13.34 2.47
CA PHE A 39 0.12 -12.31 1.60
C PHE A 39 1.11 -11.41 2.35
N SER A 40 0.80 -11.03 3.59
CA SER A 40 1.73 -10.27 4.44
C SER A 40 3.03 -11.02 4.73
N ASN A 41 2.94 -12.34 4.93
CA ASN A 41 4.12 -13.20 5.13
C ASN A 41 4.99 -13.25 3.86
N ILE A 42 4.36 -13.47 2.70
CA ILE A 42 5.05 -13.51 1.40
C ILE A 42 5.75 -12.17 1.14
N ALA A 43 5.02 -11.06 1.26
CA ALA A 43 5.56 -9.73 1.02
C ALA A 43 6.69 -9.37 2.00
N ALA A 44 6.56 -9.71 3.28
CA ALA A 44 7.59 -9.46 4.28
C ALA A 44 8.87 -10.24 3.98
N LYS A 45 8.76 -11.53 3.68
CA LYS A 45 9.91 -12.37 3.29
C LYS A 45 10.58 -11.85 2.02
N PHE A 46 9.78 -11.53 0.99
CA PHE A 46 10.27 -10.98 -0.25
C PHE A 46 11.06 -9.67 -0.02
N ILE A 47 10.51 -8.72 0.71
CA ILE A 47 11.16 -7.43 1.02
C ILE A 47 12.44 -7.66 1.81
N SER A 48 12.42 -8.57 2.79
CA SER A 48 13.60 -8.90 3.61
C SER A 48 14.73 -9.48 2.77
N GLN A 49 14.43 -10.35 1.81
CA GLN A 49 15.42 -10.92 0.91
C GLN A 49 15.92 -9.89 -0.10
N LEU A 50 15.01 -9.11 -0.70
CA LEU A 50 15.33 -8.13 -1.73
C LEU A 50 16.27 -7.02 -1.20
N PHE A 51 16.04 -6.56 0.03
CA PHE A 51 16.78 -5.45 0.64
C PHE A 51 17.76 -5.88 1.73
N ASN A 52 17.97 -7.19 1.89
CA ASN A 52 18.92 -7.79 2.84
C ASN A 52 18.72 -7.24 4.27
N THR A 53 17.45 -7.22 4.72
CA THR A 53 17.10 -6.77 6.07
C THR A 53 17.39 -7.84 7.11
N GLN A 54 17.78 -7.41 8.31
CA GLN A 54 18.05 -8.33 9.42
C GLN A 54 16.80 -9.13 9.80
N SER A 55 16.99 -10.41 10.11
CA SER A 55 15.91 -11.35 10.43
C SER A 55 15.03 -10.93 11.61
N HIS A 56 15.56 -10.14 12.56
CA HIS A 56 14.79 -9.61 13.70
C HIS A 56 13.67 -8.63 13.28
N SER A 57 13.73 -8.07 12.09
CA SER A 57 12.70 -7.15 11.61
C SER A 57 11.57 -7.82 10.83
N LEU A 58 11.69 -9.12 10.49
CA LEU A 58 10.72 -9.81 9.65
C LEU A 58 9.30 -9.80 10.25
N TYR A 59 9.16 -10.14 11.51
CA TYR A 59 7.86 -10.12 12.20
C TYR A 59 7.25 -8.71 12.23
N ARG A 60 8.06 -7.70 12.45
CA ARG A 60 7.62 -6.29 12.48
C ARG A 60 7.12 -5.85 11.11
N ILE A 61 7.86 -6.18 10.05
CA ILE A 61 7.45 -5.89 8.66
C ILE A 61 6.15 -6.63 8.33
N GLN A 62 6.06 -7.93 8.66
CA GLN A 62 4.85 -8.72 8.43
C GLN A 62 3.63 -8.14 9.15
N SER A 63 3.76 -7.79 10.42
CA SER A 63 2.68 -7.19 11.22
C SER A 63 2.25 -5.84 10.65
N PHE A 64 3.20 -5.03 10.19
CA PHE A 64 2.93 -3.75 9.55
C PHE A 64 2.13 -3.94 8.25
N ILE A 65 2.61 -4.83 7.35
CA ILE A 65 1.94 -5.14 6.08
C ILE A 65 0.52 -5.67 6.35
N LEU A 66 0.38 -6.62 7.28
CA LEU A 66 -0.92 -7.19 7.64
C LEU A 66 -1.90 -6.11 8.11
N ASN A 67 -1.46 -5.21 8.99
CA ASN A 67 -2.29 -4.09 9.46
C ASN A 67 -2.74 -3.18 8.31
N ILE A 68 -1.83 -2.85 7.38
CA ILE A 68 -2.17 -2.07 6.18
C ILE A 68 -3.24 -2.80 5.36
N LEU A 69 -3.02 -4.07 5.00
CA LEU A 69 -3.92 -4.82 4.13
C LEU A 69 -5.31 -5.02 4.76
N GLN A 70 -5.37 -5.32 6.05
CA GLN A 70 -6.64 -5.49 6.77
C GLN A 70 -7.46 -4.21 6.85
N ARG A 71 -6.80 -3.05 7.03
CA ARG A 71 -7.50 -1.77 7.16
C ARG A 71 -7.91 -1.16 5.82
N THR A 72 -7.10 -1.37 4.80
CA THR A 72 -7.32 -0.76 3.48
C THR A 72 -8.09 -1.66 2.52
N GLN A 73 -8.16 -2.97 2.79
CA GLN A 73 -8.84 -3.95 1.94
C GLN A 73 -8.39 -3.89 0.47
N ILE A 74 -7.09 -3.63 0.26
CA ILE A 74 -6.48 -3.50 -1.07
C ILE A 74 -6.52 -4.84 -1.80
N GLU A 75 -6.77 -4.78 -3.09
CA GLU A 75 -6.80 -5.94 -3.97
C GLU A 75 -5.42 -6.61 -4.10
N PRO A 76 -5.38 -7.94 -4.23
CA PRO A 76 -4.14 -8.70 -4.40
C PRO A 76 -3.24 -8.21 -5.53
N LEU A 77 -3.85 -7.81 -6.64
CA LEU A 77 -3.14 -7.31 -7.82
C LEU A 77 -2.33 -6.05 -7.51
N VAL A 78 -2.89 -5.13 -6.73
CA VAL A 78 -2.21 -3.89 -6.33
C VAL A 78 -1.02 -4.21 -5.41
N VAL A 79 -1.18 -5.21 -4.52
CA VAL A 79 -0.07 -5.65 -3.66
C VAL A 79 1.05 -6.28 -4.48
N LEU A 80 0.74 -7.16 -5.44
CA LEU A 80 1.75 -7.72 -6.35
C LEU A 80 2.45 -6.63 -7.16
N SER A 81 1.70 -5.65 -7.65
CA SER A 81 2.27 -4.50 -8.37
C SER A 81 3.22 -3.69 -7.50
N SER A 82 2.92 -3.55 -6.20
CA SER A 82 3.83 -2.86 -5.27
C SER A 82 5.17 -3.60 -5.12
N LEU A 83 5.15 -4.94 -5.12
CA LEU A 83 6.39 -5.74 -5.10
C LEU A 83 7.19 -5.59 -6.40
N VAL A 84 6.53 -5.44 -7.55
CA VAL A 84 7.20 -5.13 -8.83
C VAL A 84 7.93 -3.79 -8.75
N LEU A 85 7.29 -2.74 -8.19
CA LEU A 85 7.94 -1.43 -8.03
C LEU A 85 9.17 -1.53 -7.12
N LEU A 86 9.13 -2.34 -6.08
CA LEU A 86 10.28 -2.59 -5.20
C LEU A 86 11.42 -3.32 -5.91
N CYS A 87 11.11 -4.29 -6.79
CA CYS A 87 12.11 -4.90 -7.67
C CYS A 87 12.78 -3.87 -8.56
N ARG A 88 12.00 -3.01 -9.21
CA ARG A 88 12.54 -1.95 -10.07
C ARG A 88 13.43 -0.99 -9.29
N LEU A 89 13.00 -0.59 -8.09
CA LEU A 89 13.83 0.23 -7.21
C LEU A 89 15.18 -0.43 -6.93
N LYS A 90 15.18 -1.73 -6.60
CA LYS A 90 16.42 -2.47 -6.32
C LYS A 90 17.33 -2.59 -7.53
N LEU A 91 16.76 -2.75 -8.73
CA LEU A 91 17.53 -2.76 -9.98
C LEU A 91 18.16 -1.40 -10.29
N MET A 92 17.44 -0.31 -10.01
CA MET A 92 17.96 1.05 -10.23
C MET A 92 18.97 1.49 -9.17
N LEU A 93 18.83 1.01 -7.96
CA LEU A 93 19.68 1.33 -6.82
C LEU A 93 20.16 0.05 -6.13
N PRO A 94 21.12 -0.69 -6.72
CA PRO A 94 21.58 -1.97 -6.18
C PRO A 94 22.12 -1.88 -4.75
N GLY A 95 22.73 -0.75 -4.38
CA GLY A 95 23.29 -0.47 -3.05
C GLY A 95 22.27 -0.16 -1.97
N VAL A 96 20.97 0.01 -2.30
CA VAL A 96 19.94 0.29 -1.29
C VAL A 96 19.80 -0.90 -0.36
N GLN A 97 20.02 -0.65 0.92
CA GLN A 97 19.76 -1.58 2.01
C GLN A 97 18.46 -1.21 2.72
N GLY A 98 17.71 -2.19 3.13
CA GLY A 98 16.40 -2.01 3.76
C GLY A 98 16.49 -1.58 5.23
N THR A 99 17.04 -0.41 5.50
CA THR A 99 17.04 0.14 6.88
C THR A 99 15.63 0.43 7.39
N CYS A 100 14.66 0.62 6.48
CA CYS A 100 13.26 0.88 6.84
C CYS A 100 12.29 0.25 5.82
N SER A 101 12.13 -1.06 5.89
CA SER A 101 11.31 -1.83 4.95
C SER A 101 9.83 -1.45 4.97
N GLU A 102 9.31 -0.99 6.11
CA GLU A 102 7.95 -0.49 6.24
C GLU A 102 7.72 0.74 5.36
N ARG A 103 8.70 1.65 5.30
CA ARG A 103 8.65 2.86 4.45
C ARG A 103 8.65 2.49 2.97
N LEU A 104 9.48 1.54 2.58
CA LEU A 104 9.56 1.06 1.20
C LEU A 104 8.23 0.43 0.76
N PHE A 105 7.68 -0.46 1.59
CA PHE A 105 6.38 -1.06 1.32
C PHE A 105 5.27 -0.01 1.24
N LEU A 106 5.21 0.90 2.23
CA LEU A 106 4.17 1.93 2.27
C LEU A 106 4.22 2.83 1.03
N ALA A 107 5.40 3.31 0.66
CA ALA A 107 5.55 4.16 -0.53
C ALA A 107 5.12 3.42 -1.81
N SER A 108 5.51 2.15 -1.97
CA SER A 108 5.18 1.36 -3.16
C SER A 108 3.67 1.07 -3.26
N ILE A 109 3.02 0.72 -2.14
CA ILE A 109 1.59 0.44 -2.16
C ILE A 109 0.76 1.70 -2.40
N ILE A 110 1.17 2.86 -1.85
CA ILE A 110 0.52 4.15 -2.13
C ILE A 110 0.56 4.47 -3.62
N LEU A 111 1.74 4.35 -4.25
CA LEU A 111 1.89 4.61 -5.68
C LEU A 111 1.04 3.66 -6.52
N CYS A 112 1.03 2.37 -6.19
CA CYS A 112 0.20 1.40 -6.92
C CYS A 112 -1.30 1.67 -6.74
N CYS A 113 -1.77 2.01 -5.54
CA CYS A 113 -3.16 2.38 -5.33
C CYS A 113 -3.56 3.59 -6.16
N LYS A 114 -2.72 4.62 -6.21
CA LYS A 114 -3.02 5.85 -6.96
C LYS A 114 -3.01 5.65 -8.49
N THR A 115 -2.30 4.64 -8.97
CA THR A 115 -2.18 4.39 -10.41
C THR A 115 -3.10 3.29 -10.96
N GLN A 116 -3.61 2.41 -10.09
CA GLN A 116 -4.35 1.22 -10.52
C GLN A 116 -5.76 1.11 -9.94
N SER A 117 -6.08 1.88 -8.89
CA SER A 117 -7.38 1.82 -8.24
C SER A 117 -8.22 3.04 -8.58
N ASP A 118 -9.49 2.84 -8.93
CA ASP A 118 -10.45 3.94 -9.16
C ASP A 118 -10.75 4.70 -7.86
N ARG A 119 -10.69 4.01 -6.73
CA ARG A 119 -10.85 4.58 -5.39
C ARG A 119 -9.51 4.62 -4.68
N THR A 120 -8.93 5.80 -4.63
CA THR A 120 -7.63 6.03 -3.97
C THR A 120 -7.81 6.63 -2.58
N TYR A 121 -6.92 6.26 -1.67
CA TYR A 121 -6.83 6.87 -0.36
C TYR A 121 -5.96 8.13 -0.42
N SER A 122 -6.36 9.17 0.30
CA SER A 122 -5.52 10.35 0.51
C SER A 122 -4.28 10.02 1.35
N ASN A 123 -3.22 10.80 1.25
CA ASN A 123 -2.04 10.60 2.09
C ASN A 123 -2.35 10.76 3.58
N LEU A 124 -3.35 11.57 3.93
CA LEU A 124 -3.84 11.68 5.30
C LEU A 124 -4.46 10.36 5.80
N SER A 125 -5.22 9.67 4.95
CA SER A 125 -5.77 8.34 5.28
C SER A 125 -4.65 7.31 5.49
N TRP A 126 -3.58 7.37 4.69
CA TRP A 126 -2.41 6.53 4.88
C TRP A 126 -1.68 6.79 6.20
N CYS A 127 -1.61 8.05 6.67
CA CYS A 127 -1.06 8.38 7.98
C CYS A 127 -1.80 7.68 9.11
N LEU A 128 -3.14 7.66 9.06
CA LEU A 128 -3.98 7.02 10.07
C LEU A 128 -3.73 5.51 10.17
N VAL A 129 -3.46 4.86 9.05
CA VAL A 129 -3.26 3.41 9.00
C VAL A 129 -1.82 3.02 9.33
N SER A 130 -0.85 3.76 8.81
CA SER A 130 0.58 3.45 8.93
C SER A 130 1.23 4.00 10.19
N LYS A 131 0.61 5.00 10.82
CA LYS A 131 1.16 5.78 11.95
C LYS A 131 2.39 6.63 11.60
N PHE A 132 2.70 6.81 10.33
CA PHE A 132 3.67 7.81 9.89
C PHE A 132 3.01 9.18 9.80
N ASN A 133 3.78 10.25 9.98
CA ASN A 133 3.26 11.60 9.82
C ASN A 133 3.10 11.96 8.33
N LEU A 134 2.29 12.99 8.05
CA LEU A 134 1.96 13.38 6.68
C LEU A 134 3.18 13.84 5.86
N MET A 135 4.12 14.52 6.50
CA MET A 135 5.35 14.95 5.83
C MET A 135 6.19 13.76 5.40
N GLU A 136 6.30 12.73 6.25
CA GLU A 136 7.02 11.49 5.93
C GLU A 136 6.34 10.73 4.79
N VAL A 137 5.00 10.56 4.86
CA VAL A 137 4.24 9.86 3.81
C VAL A 137 4.41 10.57 2.46
N ASN A 138 4.26 11.89 2.44
CA ASN A 138 4.45 12.69 1.22
C ASN A 138 5.89 12.63 0.70
N LYS A 139 6.87 12.58 1.59
CA LYS A 139 8.30 12.48 1.24
C LYS A 139 8.59 11.12 0.63
N MET A 140 8.21 10.04 1.30
CA MET A 140 8.44 8.65 0.84
C MET A 140 7.83 8.41 -0.55
N GLU A 141 6.59 8.84 -0.76
CA GLU A 141 5.90 8.72 -2.04
C GLU A 141 6.67 9.44 -3.16
N ARG A 142 7.02 10.71 -2.96
CA ARG A 142 7.75 11.49 -3.96
C ARG A 142 9.14 10.95 -4.25
N GLU A 143 9.86 10.51 -3.21
CA GLU A 143 11.21 9.94 -3.38
C GLU A 143 11.15 8.65 -4.19
N LEU A 144 10.25 7.72 -3.83
CA LEU A 144 10.10 6.48 -4.58
C LEU A 144 9.68 6.75 -6.03
N PHE A 145 8.71 7.63 -6.27
CA PHE A 145 8.25 7.99 -7.59
C PHE A 145 9.38 8.57 -8.46
N LYS A 146 10.23 9.43 -7.86
CA LYS A 146 11.42 9.97 -8.53
C LYS A 146 12.45 8.88 -8.84
N TYR A 147 12.76 7.99 -7.88
CA TYR A 147 13.71 6.89 -8.10
C TYR A 147 13.24 5.90 -9.16
N LEU A 148 11.94 5.72 -9.32
CA LEU A 148 11.36 4.93 -10.40
C LEU A 148 11.32 5.68 -11.76
N MET A 149 11.95 6.85 -11.85
CA MET A 149 11.91 7.70 -13.04
C MET A 149 10.46 7.95 -13.52
N TYR A 150 9.56 8.12 -12.55
CA TYR A 150 8.11 8.35 -12.77
C TYR A 150 7.38 7.18 -13.46
N ASN A 151 8.02 6.03 -13.63
CA ASN A 151 7.43 4.85 -14.25
C ASN A 151 6.83 3.90 -13.21
N THR A 152 5.53 4.05 -12.98
CA THR A 152 4.74 3.19 -12.07
C THR A 152 3.82 2.22 -12.79
N ILE A 153 3.84 2.22 -14.14
CA ILE A 153 3.02 1.31 -14.95
C ILE A 153 3.53 -0.11 -14.77
N VAL A 154 2.67 -1.00 -14.29
CA VAL A 154 2.95 -2.44 -14.16
C VAL A 154 2.11 -3.18 -15.20
N ASN A 155 2.78 -3.91 -16.08
CA ASN A 155 2.12 -4.67 -17.13
C ASN A 155 2.02 -6.17 -16.77
N LYS A 156 1.30 -6.93 -17.61
CA LYS A 156 1.10 -8.37 -17.39
C LYS A 156 2.42 -9.15 -17.33
N LYS A 157 3.44 -8.75 -18.11
CA LYS A 157 4.75 -9.43 -18.11
C LYS A 157 5.46 -9.24 -16.78
N ASP A 158 5.40 -8.05 -16.21
CA ASP A 158 5.98 -7.76 -14.89
C ASP A 158 5.34 -8.62 -13.80
N LEU A 159 4.01 -8.79 -13.85
CA LEU A 159 3.28 -9.62 -12.89
C LEU A 159 3.65 -11.11 -13.03
N ILE A 160 3.80 -11.61 -14.25
CA ILE A 160 4.26 -12.98 -14.47
C ILE A 160 5.69 -13.15 -13.94
N CYS A 161 6.57 -12.20 -14.19
CA CYS A 161 7.94 -12.20 -13.66
C CYS A 161 7.97 -12.26 -12.12
N ILE A 162 7.21 -11.41 -11.44
CA ILE A 162 7.20 -11.38 -9.97
C ILE A 162 6.63 -12.69 -9.40
N LEU A 163 5.57 -13.23 -9.98
CA LEU A 163 4.98 -14.50 -9.57
C LEU A 163 5.96 -15.66 -9.74
N SER A 164 6.67 -15.74 -10.88
CA SER A 164 7.71 -16.75 -11.13
C SER A 164 8.86 -16.61 -10.12
N TYR A 165 9.26 -15.39 -9.81
CA TYR A 165 10.30 -15.13 -8.81
C TYR A 165 9.86 -15.56 -7.40
N LEU A 166 8.64 -15.22 -6.97
CA LEU A 166 8.08 -15.63 -5.68
C LEU A 166 7.97 -17.15 -5.58
N ASN A 167 7.58 -17.83 -6.67
CA ASN A 167 7.53 -19.29 -6.74
C ASN A 167 8.93 -19.91 -6.63
N GLY A 168 9.91 -19.37 -7.33
CA GLY A 168 11.33 -19.81 -7.25
C GLY A 168 11.93 -19.65 -5.85
N LEU A 169 11.46 -18.70 -5.06
CA LEU A 169 11.84 -18.53 -3.66
C LEU A 169 11.05 -19.44 -2.70
N HIS A 170 10.20 -20.33 -3.20
CA HIS A 170 9.28 -21.16 -2.41
C HIS A 170 8.38 -20.34 -1.45
N LEU A 171 8.04 -19.12 -1.82
CA LEU A 171 7.19 -18.24 -1.04
C LEU A 171 5.69 -18.45 -1.34
N LEU A 172 5.36 -18.98 -2.51
CA LEU A 172 3.99 -19.37 -2.88
C LEU A 172 3.81 -20.82 -2.46
N ILE A 173 3.13 -21.03 -1.33
CA ILE A 173 2.67 -22.35 -0.93
C ILE A 173 1.22 -22.47 -1.42
N TYR A 174 0.96 -23.46 -2.26
CA TYR A 174 -0.38 -23.82 -2.74
C TYR A 174 -1.24 -24.37 -1.61
#